data_27b6511c03cba557f0be5ab9d9264b4f
#
_entry.id   27b6511c03cba557f0be5ab9d9264b4f
#
_cell.length_a   1.000
_cell.length_b   1.000
_cell.length_c   1.000
_cell.angle_alpha   90.00
_cell.angle_beta   90.00
_cell.angle_gamma   90.00
#
_symmetry.space_group_name_H-M   'P 1'
#
loop_
_entity.id
_entity.type
_entity.pdbx_description
1 polymer ?
#
loop_
_entity_poly.entity_id
_entity_poly.type
_entity_poly.pdbx_seq_one_letter_code
_entity_poly.pdbx_strand_id
1 'polypeptide(L)'
;IEFMRKAVPIAFKNAYLYNIAPQTGVRCSRRLKGEYIITVEDFAFHKEFDDVIAWHSTICQINDCAPIEIPYRAILPQKIDNLLCPGRHISADAVAIDWLVLIPQCVGTGQAAGVAAAVAVADGTTVRNVDIKKVQDILVEQDVPLPRHPKTDPSLTALCEEYEYGLYTKLAREAKKDKSCLKKYRQM
;
A
#
# COMPACT_ATOMS: atom_id res chain seq x y z
N ILE A 1 25.70 -20.27 -1.65
CA ILE A 1 26.77 -20.21 -2.66
C ILE A 1 26.96 -21.57 -3.30
N GLU A 2 27.12 -22.66 -2.52
CA GLU A 2 27.36 -23.99 -3.08
C GLU A 2 26.26 -24.45 -4.04
N PHE A 3 24.99 -24.22 -3.68
CA PHE A 3 23.85 -24.45 -4.57
C PHE A 3 24.01 -23.69 -5.89
N MET A 4 24.31 -22.39 -5.85
CA MET A 4 24.45 -21.56 -7.05
C MET A 4 25.64 -22.00 -7.92
N ARG A 5 26.75 -22.44 -7.32
CA ARG A 5 27.87 -22.99 -8.05
C ARG A 5 27.50 -24.25 -8.82
N LYS A 6 26.62 -25.10 -8.26
CA LYS A 6 26.14 -26.33 -8.91
C LYS A 6 25.04 -26.05 -9.93
N ALA A 7 24.09 -25.16 -9.61
CA ALA A 7 22.92 -24.89 -10.45
C ALA A 7 23.25 -24.00 -11.66
N VAL A 8 24.12 -23.00 -11.48
CA VAL A 8 24.46 -22.01 -12.52
C VAL A 8 25.98 -21.81 -12.58
N PRO A 9 26.74 -22.85 -12.97
CA PRO A 9 28.21 -22.82 -12.93
C PRO A 9 28.83 -21.74 -13.82
N ILE A 10 28.20 -21.39 -14.95
CA ILE A 10 28.69 -20.35 -15.85
C ILE A 10 28.89 -19.01 -15.12
N ALA A 11 27.94 -18.63 -14.24
CA ALA A 11 27.99 -17.37 -13.52
C ALA A 11 28.65 -17.47 -12.14
N PHE A 12 28.53 -18.63 -11.46
CA PHE A 12 28.87 -18.74 -10.05
C PHE A 12 30.01 -19.71 -9.73
N LYS A 13 30.69 -20.31 -10.73
CA LYS A 13 31.79 -21.27 -10.51
C LYS A 13 32.83 -20.74 -9.51
N ASN A 14 33.22 -19.49 -9.62
CA ASN A 14 34.24 -18.84 -8.82
C ASN A 14 33.65 -17.91 -7.76
N ALA A 15 32.34 -17.92 -7.54
CA ALA A 15 31.71 -17.05 -6.56
C ALA A 15 32.13 -17.45 -5.13
N TYR A 16 32.38 -16.49 -4.29
CA TYR A 16 32.67 -16.69 -2.86
C TYR A 16 31.89 -15.69 -2.01
N LEU A 17 31.71 -16.03 -0.75
CA LEU A 17 31.06 -15.14 0.20
C LEU A 17 32.02 -14.03 0.59
N TYR A 18 31.79 -12.82 0.09
CA TYR A 18 32.61 -11.65 0.38
C TYR A 18 32.23 -11.02 1.72
N ASN A 19 30.94 -10.89 2.00
CA ASN A 19 30.44 -10.26 3.22
C ASN A 19 29.03 -10.80 3.57
N ILE A 20 28.70 -10.72 4.85
CA ILE A 20 27.34 -10.98 5.37
C ILE A 20 26.86 -9.71 6.01
N ALA A 21 25.62 -9.30 5.71
CA ALA A 21 25.01 -8.14 6.33
C ALA A 21 25.05 -8.28 7.88
N PRO A 22 25.48 -7.25 8.61
CA PRO A 22 25.57 -7.31 10.08
C PRO A 22 24.19 -7.38 10.74
N GLN A 23 23.15 -7.06 10.02
CA GLN A 23 21.77 -7.06 10.51
C GLN A 23 20.84 -7.67 9.46
N THR A 24 19.91 -8.51 9.90
CA THR A 24 18.84 -9.01 9.04
C THR A 24 17.92 -7.89 8.59
N GLY A 25 17.74 -7.75 7.29
CA GLY A 25 16.77 -6.80 6.72
C GLY A 25 15.35 -7.32 6.89
N VAL A 26 14.65 -6.89 7.94
CA VAL A 26 13.26 -7.24 8.16
C VAL A 26 12.37 -6.36 7.27
N ARG A 27 11.68 -6.96 6.31
CA ARG A 27 10.76 -6.27 5.42
C ARG A 27 9.33 -6.23 5.97
N CYS A 28 8.82 -7.39 6.37
CA CYS A 28 7.50 -7.56 6.97
C CYS A 28 7.60 -8.49 8.18
N SER A 29 7.08 -8.06 9.33
CA SER A 29 6.97 -8.92 10.50
C SER A 29 5.65 -8.68 11.24
N ARG A 30 5.60 -7.64 12.05
CA ARG A 30 4.40 -7.23 12.78
C ARG A 30 3.61 -6.21 11.97
N ARG A 31 2.30 -6.35 11.99
CA ARG A 31 1.36 -5.43 11.32
C ARG A 31 0.39 -4.88 12.35
N LEU A 32 -0.08 -3.68 12.07
CA LEU A 32 -1.14 -3.05 12.83
C LEU A 32 -2.43 -3.88 12.70
N LYS A 33 -3.17 -4.00 13.77
CA LYS A 33 -4.60 -4.28 13.73
C LYS A 33 -5.35 -2.94 13.75
N GLY A 34 -5.55 -2.40 12.55
CA GLY A 34 -6.20 -1.12 12.34
C GLY A 34 -7.72 -1.22 12.32
N GLU A 35 -8.38 -0.07 12.28
CA GLU A 35 -9.83 0.03 12.08
C GLU A 35 -10.27 -0.58 10.74
N TYR A 36 -9.38 -0.55 9.76
CA TYR A 36 -9.55 -1.23 8.49
C TYR A 36 -8.33 -2.11 8.20
N ILE A 37 -8.57 -3.29 7.66
CA ILE A 37 -7.52 -4.21 7.18
C ILE A 37 -7.62 -4.23 5.67
N ILE A 38 -6.62 -3.68 4.99
CA ILE A 38 -6.54 -3.73 3.53
C ILE A 38 -6.34 -5.17 3.10
N THR A 39 -7.10 -5.61 2.12
CA THR A 39 -7.08 -6.98 1.61
C THR A 39 -6.69 -7.04 0.14
N VAL A 40 -6.30 -8.22 -0.33
CA VAL A 40 -6.03 -8.42 -1.75
C VAL A 40 -7.26 -8.15 -2.63
N GLU A 41 -8.46 -8.37 -2.10
CA GLU A 41 -9.71 -8.08 -2.79
C GLU A 41 -9.93 -6.58 -3.00
N ASP A 42 -9.49 -5.73 -2.07
CA ASP A 42 -9.56 -4.27 -2.24
C ASP A 42 -8.76 -3.83 -3.48
N PHE A 43 -7.62 -4.47 -3.73
CA PHE A 43 -6.82 -4.26 -4.93
C PHE A 43 -7.52 -4.82 -6.17
N ALA A 44 -7.96 -6.07 -6.11
CA ALA A 44 -8.54 -6.77 -7.25
C ALA A 44 -9.84 -6.11 -7.76
N PHE A 45 -10.59 -5.48 -6.86
CA PHE A 45 -11.85 -4.81 -7.19
C PHE A 45 -11.75 -3.30 -7.28
N HIS A 46 -10.56 -2.72 -7.19
CA HIS A 46 -10.34 -1.27 -7.19
C HIS A 46 -11.27 -0.58 -6.19
N LYS A 47 -11.21 -1.02 -4.94
CA LYS A 47 -12.07 -0.47 -3.92
C LYS A 47 -11.75 0.99 -3.67
N GLU A 48 -12.76 1.80 -3.71
CA GLU A 48 -12.72 3.22 -3.40
C GLU A 48 -12.95 3.46 -1.91
N PHE A 49 -12.25 4.46 -1.37
CA PHE A 49 -12.36 4.84 0.04
C PHE A 49 -12.59 6.34 0.16
N ASP A 50 -13.63 6.74 0.92
CA ASP A 50 -13.90 8.15 1.22
C ASP A 50 -12.79 8.79 2.06
N ASP A 51 -12.10 7.97 2.87
CA ASP A 51 -11.00 8.35 3.75
C ASP A 51 -9.62 8.07 3.14
N VAL A 52 -9.47 8.11 1.81
CA VAL A 52 -8.20 7.90 1.13
C VAL A 52 -7.18 8.96 1.52
N ILE A 53 -5.97 8.54 1.88
CA ILE A 53 -4.87 9.42 2.30
C ILE A 53 -3.61 9.27 1.46
N ALA A 54 -3.54 8.24 0.66
CA ALA A 54 -2.44 8.00 -0.27
C ALA A 54 -2.95 7.16 -1.44
N TRP A 55 -2.39 7.43 -2.59
CA TRP A 55 -2.73 6.75 -3.82
C TRP A 55 -1.46 6.50 -4.61
N HIS A 56 -1.07 5.25 -4.75
CA HIS A 56 0.18 4.86 -5.38
C HIS A 56 -0.01 3.68 -6.31
N SER A 57 0.62 3.73 -7.47
CA SER A 57 0.83 2.52 -8.24
C SER A 57 1.83 1.62 -7.51
N THR A 58 1.60 0.33 -7.56
CA THR A 58 2.61 -0.62 -7.13
C THR A 58 3.72 -0.62 -8.15
N ILE A 59 4.97 -0.46 -7.71
CA ILE A 59 6.13 -0.59 -8.59
C ILE A 59 6.34 -2.07 -8.86
N CYS A 60 5.53 -2.65 -9.73
CA CYS A 60 5.87 -3.92 -10.34
C CYS A 60 6.55 -3.62 -11.67
N GLN A 61 7.63 -4.29 -11.95
CA GLN A 61 8.33 -4.22 -13.25
C GLN A 61 7.49 -4.78 -14.42
N ILE A 62 6.31 -5.25 -14.12
CA ILE A 62 5.32 -5.78 -15.03
C ILE A 62 4.19 -4.76 -15.04
N ASN A 63 3.73 -4.34 -16.19
CA ASN A 63 2.70 -3.32 -16.44
C ASN A 63 1.30 -3.61 -15.82
N ASP A 64 1.24 -4.28 -14.67
CA ASP A 64 0.07 -5.00 -14.21
C ASP A 64 -0.42 -4.55 -12.83
N CYS A 65 0.08 -3.44 -12.30
CA CYS A 65 -0.23 -3.07 -10.93
C CYS A 65 -1.07 -1.80 -10.87
N ALA A 66 -2.34 -2.00 -10.57
CA ALA A 66 -3.27 -0.92 -10.32
C ALA A 66 -2.81 0.04 -9.22
N PRO A 67 -3.08 1.34 -9.34
CA PRO A 67 -2.97 2.24 -8.22
C PRO A 67 -3.88 1.78 -7.08
N ILE A 68 -3.39 1.93 -5.88
CA ILE A 68 -4.07 1.49 -4.67
C ILE A 68 -4.46 2.71 -3.87
N GLU A 69 -5.70 2.74 -3.45
CA GLU A 69 -6.14 3.68 -2.45
C GLU A 69 -5.85 3.15 -1.06
N ILE A 70 -5.18 3.96 -0.25
CA ILE A 70 -4.87 3.63 1.14
C ILE A 70 -5.78 4.45 2.04
N PRO A 71 -6.72 3.82 2.76
CA PRO A 71 -7.63 4.53 3.64
C PRO A 71 -6.96 4.93 4.96
N TYR A 72 -7.36 6.06 5.54
CA TYR A 72 -6.89 6.54 6.83
C TYR A 72 -7.06 5.52 7.95
N ARG A 73 -8.19 4.82 7.96
CA ARG A 73 -8.49 3.77 8.94
C ARG A 73 -7.48 2.62 8.95
N ALA A 74 -6.69 2.45 7.90
CA ALA A 74 -5.65 1.42 7.86
C ALA A 74 -4.39 1.79 8.67
N ILE A 75 -4.22 3.07 9.04
CA ILE A 75 -3.12 3.51 9.90
C ILE A 75 -3.57 3.83 11.34
N LEU A 76 -4.89 3.69 11.63
CA LEU A 76 -5.47 3.90 12.96
C LEU A 76 -5.56 2.59 13.76
N PRO A 77 -4.94 2.47 14.94
CA PRO A 77 -5.12 1.34 15.85
C PRO A 77 -6.55 1.21 16.35
N GLN A 78 -7.06 -0.01 16.52
CA GLN A 78 -8.39 -0.25 17.06
C GLN A 78 -8.57 0.15 18.54
N LYS A 79 -7.50 0.10 19.33
CA LYS A 79 -7.60 0.19 20.80
C LYS A 79 -6.74 1.27 21.42
N ILE A 80 -5.98 2.01 20.62
CA ILE A 80 -5.06 3.03 21.12
C ILE A 80 -5.44 4.35 20.46
N ASP A 81 -5.74 5.35 21.26
CA ASP A 81 -5.99 6.69 20.79
C ASP A 81 -4.69 7.47 20.63
N ASN A 82 -4.73 8.54 19.83
CA ASN A 82 -3.59 9.43 19.54
C ASN A 82 -2.32 8.72 19.03
N LEU A 83 -2.50 7.59 18.33
CA LEU A 83 -1.43 6.87 17.65
C LEU A 83 -1.79 6.68 16.19
N LEU A 84 -0.82 6.93 15.30
CA LEU A 84 -0.88 6.59 13.89
C LEU A 84 0.28 5.66 13.55
N CYS A 85 0.02 4.66 12.73
CA CYS A 85 0.99 3.65 12.33
C CYS A 85 1.16 3.58 10.81
N PRO A 86 1.79 4.60 10.19
CA PRO A 86 2.06 4.60 8.75
C PRO A 86 3.24 3.69 8.40
N GLY A 87 3.42 3.42 7.10
CA GLY A 87 4.60 2.71 6.59
C GLY A 87 4.46 1.19 6.61
N ARG A 88 5.57 0.48 6.77
CA ARG A 88 5.66 -0.97 6.55
C ARG A 88 4.83 -1.84 7.48
N HIS A 89 4.27 -1.29 8.53
CA HIS A 89 3.44 -2.01 9.50
C HIS A 89 1.96 -1.61 9.44
N ILE A 90 1.55 -0.99 8.35
CA ILE A 90 0.15 -0.65 8.08
C ILE A 90 -0.77 -1.87 8.20
N SER A 91 -2.03 -1.64 8.49
CA SER A 91 -3.03 -2.70 8.65
C SER A 91 -3.44 -3.29 7.29
N ALA A 92 -2.90 -4.45 6.98
CA ALA A 92 -3.20 -5.17 5.75
C ALA A 92 -3.11 -6.69 5.96
N ASP A 93 -3.70 -7.48 5.08
CA ASP A 93 -3.54 -8.93 5.10
C ASP A 93 -2.14 -9.37 4.64
N ALA A 94 -1.89 -10.69 4.64
CA ALA A 94 -0.56 -11.23 4.38
C ALA A 94 -0.10 -11.04 2.92
N VAL A 95 -1.03 -10.90 1.99
CA VAL A 95 -0.73 -10.71 0.56
C VAL A 95 -0.66 -9.22 0.23
N ALA A 96 -1.64 -8.44 0.67
CA ALA A 96 -1.71 -7.01 0.40
C ALA A 96 -0.50 -6.24 0.95
N ILE A 97 0.03 -6.67 2.11
CA ILE A 97 1.16 -5.98 2.74
C ILE A 97 2.41 -5.95 1.85
N ASP A 98 2.65 -6.95 1.02
CA ASP A 98 3.83 -7.01 0.15
C ASP A 98 3.87 -5.83 -0.86
N TRP A 99 2.72 -5.30 -1.21
CA TRP A 99 2.61 -4.13 -2.11
C TRP A 99 2.61 -2.80 -1.35
N LEU A 100 2.27 -2.82 -0.09
CA LEU A 100 2.17 -1.62 0.75
C LEU A 100 3.47 -1.27 1.49
N VAL A 101 4.47 -2.15 1.51
CA VAL A 101 5.75 -1.93 2.21
C VAL A 101 6.80 -1.21 1.36
N LEU A 102 6.47 -0.83 0.14
CA LEU A 102 7.40 -0.16 -0.76
C LEU A 102 7.61 1.30 -0.34
N ILE A 103 8.74 1.86 -0.76
CA ILE A 103 9.15 3.21 -0.34
C ILE A 103 8.10 4.28 -0.66
N PRO A 104 7.50 4.35 -1.87
CA PRO A 104 6.50 5.37 -2.17
C PRO A 104 5.29 5.31 -1.23
N GLN A 105 4.77 4.11 -0.95
CA GLN A 105 3.64 3.93 -0.04
C GLN A 105 3.99 4.33 1.40
N CYS A 106 5.21 4.01 1.84
CA CYS A 106 5.69 4.42 3.16
C CYS A 106 5.83 5.95 3.27
N VAL A 107 6.31 6.62 2.22
CA VAL A 107 6.42 8.09 2.17
C VAL A 107 5.03 8.71 2.20
N GLY A 108 4.12 8.29 1.31
CA GLY A 108 2.76 8.85 1.25
C GLY A 108 1.97 8.67 2.53
N THR A 109 1.99 7.47 3.12
CA THR A 109 1.30 7.23 4.40
C THR A 109 1.96 7.97 5.56
N GLY A 110 3.29 8.15 5.54
CA GLY A 110 4.02 8.94 6.53
C GLY A 110 3.67 10.43 6.47
N GLN A 111 3.61 11.00 5.26
CA GLN A 111 3.18 12.38 5.04
C GLN A 111 1.74 12.57 5.55
N ALA A 112 0.84 11.69 5.17
CA ALA A 112 -0.56 11.75 5.59
C ALA A 112 -0.72 11.67 7.11
N ALA A 113 0.05 10.81 7.78
CA ALA A 113 0.03 10.71 9.22
C ALA A 113 0.53 12.01 9.90
N GLY A 114 1.58 12.64 9.33
CA GLY A 114 2.08 13.93 9.80
C GLY A 114 1.05 15.05 9.67
N VAL A 115 0.39 15.15 8.51
CA VAL A 115 -0.69 16.12 8.27
C VAL A 115 -1.86 15.90 9.22
N ALA A 116 -2.32 14.65 9.37
CA ALA A 116 -3.42 14.32 10.28
C ALA A 116 -3.10 14.65 11.74
N ALA A 117 -1.87 14.39 12.19
CA ALA A 117 -1.43 14.75 13.53
C ALA A 117 -1.42 16.28 13.73
N ALA A 118 -0.94 17.04 12.72
CA ALA A 118 -0.95 18.51 12.76
C ALA A 118 -2.38 19.07 12.82
N VAL A 119 -3.30 18.52 12.02
CA VAL A 119 -4.73 18.89 12.04
C VAL A 119 -5.34 18.58 13.40
N ALA A 120 -5.06 17.38 13.97
CA ALA A 120 -5.57 17.00 15.29
C ALA A 120 -5.16 18.00 16.37
N VAL A 121 -3.89 18.41 16.37
CA VAL A 121 -3.36 19.40 17.32
C VAL A 121 -4.02 20.76 17.12
N ALA A 122 -4.10 21.23 15.86
CA ALA A 122 -4.70 22.53 15.53
C ALA A 122 -6.17 22.62 15.91
N ASP A 123 -6.91 21.55 15.73
CA ASP A 123 -8.35 21.48 16.01
C ASP A 123 -8.67 21.03 17.43
N GLY A 124 -7.66 20.77 18.28
CA GLY A 124 -7.82 20.31 19.65
C GLY A 124 -8.55 18.97 19.78
N THR A 125 -8.37 18.08 18.79
CA THR A 125 -9.01 16.77 18.73
C THR A 125 -7.98 15.63 18.78
N THR A 126 -8.45 14.38 18.79
CA THR A 126 -7.59 13.21 18.67
C THR A 126 -7.38 12.84 17.21
N VAL A 127 -6.28 12.14 16.88
CA VAL A 127 -6.05 11.64 15.51
C VAL A 127 -7.16 10.70 15.01
N ARG A 128 -7.94 10.13 15.92
CA ARG A 128 -9.12 9.31 15.58
C ARG A 128 -10.29 10.14 15.07
N ASN A 129 -10.43 11.36 15.52
CA ASN A 129 -11.58 12.23 15.27
C ASN A 129 -11.25 13.42 14.38
N VAL A 130 -10.11 13.38 13.65
CA VAL A 130 -9.78 14.44 12.72
C VAL A 130 -10.80 14.54 11.58
N ASP A 131 -11.03 15.72 11.09
CA ASP A 131 -11.74 15.91 9.83
C ASP A 131 -10.88 15.43 8.66
N ILE A 132 -11.24 14.28 8.13
CA ILE A 132 -10.47 13.64 7.05
C ILE A 132 -10.49 14.48 5.77
N LYS A 133 -11.54 15.24 5.51
CA LYS A 133 -11.60 16.13 4.34
C LYS A 133 -10.57 17.23 4.44
N LYS A 134 -10.40 17.80 5.63
CA LYS A 134 -9.37 18.81 5.90
C LYS A 134 -7.96 18.23 5.71
N VAL A 135 -7.74 16.99 6.14
CA VAL A 135 -6.47 16.28 5.88
C VAL A 135 -6.25 16.09 4.38
N GLN A 136 -7.26 15.64 3.65
CA GLN A 136 -7.20 15.45 2.21
C GLN A 136 -6.94 16.75 1.46
N ASP A 137 -7.60 17.84 1.82
CA ASP A 137 -7.39 19.16 1.24
C ASP A 137 -5.93 19.62 1.38
N ILE A 138 -5.34 19.47 2.59
CA ILE A 138 -3.95 19.83 2.85
C ILE A 138 -2.98 18.93 2.06
N LEU A 139 -3.25 17.63 1.97
CA LEU A 139 -2.43 16.71 1.20
C LEU A 139 -2.39 17.12 -0.28
N VAL A 140 -3.54 17.46 -0.86
CA VAL A 140 -3.61 17.91 -2.26
C VAL A 140 -2.94 19.26 -2.46
N GLU A 141 -3.02 20.18 -1.49
CA GLU A 141 -2.26 21.44 -1.50
C GLU A 141 -0.74 21.23 -1.42
N GLN A 142 -0.30 20.07 -0.94
CA GLN A 142 1.10 19.62 -0.92
C GLN A 142 1.45 18.73 -2.14
N ASP A 143 0.70 18.82 -3.23
CA ASP A 143 0.88 18.06 -4.46
C ASP A 143 0.76 16.54 -4.32
N VAL A 144 0.06 16.06 -3.29
CA VAL A 144 -0.28 14.63 -3.16
C VAL A 144 -1.53 14.35 -4.00
N PRO A 145 -1.44 13.58 -5.09
CA PRO A 145 -2.61 13.25 -5.87
C PRO A 145 -3.52 12.30 -5.09
N LEU A 146 -4.75 12.69 -4.85
CA LEU A 146 -5.78 11.83 -4.29
C LEU A 146 -6.87 11.60 -5.33
N PRO A 147 -7.29 10.36 -5.57
CA PRO A 147 -8.34 10.06 -6.54
C PRO A 147 -9.64 10.75 -6.14
N ARG A 148 -10.41 11.19 -7.13
CA ARG A 148 -11.70 11.86 -6.96
C ARG A 148 -11.69 13.17 -6.15
N HIS A 149 -10.53 13.65 -5.72
CA HIS A 149 -10.46 14.96 -5.07
C HIS A 149 -10.58 16.07 -6.13
N PRO A 150 -11.43 17.10 -5.93
CA PRO A 150 -11.72 18.10 -6.98
C PRO A 150 -10.52 18.94 -7.43
N LYS A 151 -9.47 19.03 -6.62
CA LYS A 151 -8.22 19.74 -6.97
C LYS A 151 -7.16 18.82 -7.61
N THR A 152 -7.36 17.52 -7.64
CA THR A 152 -6.42 16.58 -8.29
C THR A 152 -6.59 16.68 -9.81
N ASP A 153 -5.47 16.68 -10.53
CA ASP A 153 -5.48 16.72 -12.00
C ASP A 153 -6.24 15.52 -12.57
N PRO A 154 -7.31 15.73 -13.33
CA PRO A 154 -8.10 14.64 -13.91
C PRO A 154 -7.29 13.72 -14.83
N SER A 155 -6.23 14.22 -15.44
CA SER A 155 -5.35 13.39 -16.31
C SER A 155 -4.65 12.27 -15.54
N LEU A 156 -4.35 12.47 -14.26
CA LEU A 156 -3.78 11.44 -13.40
C LEU A 156 -4.78 10.32 -13.11
N THR A 157 -6.04 10.67 -12.92
CA THR A 157 -7.12 9.69 -12.71
C THR A 157 -7.41 8.92 -13.99
N ALA A 158 -7.52 9.62 -15.14
CA ALA A 158 -7.75 9.01 -16.45
C ALA A 158 -6.61 8.06 -16.84
N LEU A 159 -5.35 8.42 -16.58
CA LEU A 159 -4.20 7.58 -16.85
C LEU A 159 -4.30 6.23 -16.11
N CYS A 160 -4.91 6.22 -14.93
CA CYS A 160 -5.09 5.00 -14.15
C CYS A 160 -6.29 4.18 -14.60
N GLU A 161 -7.32 4.81 -15.16
CA GLU A 161 -8.47 4.13 -15.73
C GLU A 161 -8.16 3.45 -17.07
N GLU A 162 -7.21 4.00 -17.85
CA GLU A 162 -6.77 3.44 -19.13
C GLU A 162 -5.82 2.23 -18.98
N TYR A 163 -5.17 2.07 -17.82
CA TYR A 163 -4.32 0.91 -17.60
C TYR A 163 -5.15 -0.37 -17.55
N GLU A 164 -5.03 -1.22 -18.56
CA GLU A 164 -5.47 -2.63 -18.46
C GLU A 164 -4.51 -3.38 -17.55
N TYR A 165 -4.99 -3.72 -16.38
CA TYR A 165 -4.21 -4.31 -15.31
C TYR A 165 -4.14 -5.83 -15.43
N GLY A 166 -3.31 -6.31 -16.32
CA GLY A 166 -2.93 -7.71 -16.54
C GLY A 166 -3.59 -8.77 -15.68
N LEU A 167 -2.84 -9.41 -14.80
CA LEU A 167 -3.33 -10.51 -13.97
C LEU A 167 -4.48 -10.09 -13.03
N TYR A 168 -4.39 -8.90 -12.42
CA TYR A 168 -5.40 -8.44 -11.44
C TYR A 168 -6.72 -8.06 -12.10
N THR A 169 -6.68 -7.43 -13.26
CA THR A 169 -7.91 -7.18 -14.03
C THR A 169 -8.56 -8.48 -14.46
N LYS A 170 -7.75 -9.46 -14.86
CA LYS A 170 -8.25 -10.79 -15.18
C LYS A 170 -8.91 -11.45 -13.96
N LEU A 171 -8.23 -11.43 -12.80
CA LEU A 171 -8.76 -11.93 -11.54
C LEU A 171 -10.01 -11.17 -11.09
N ALA A 172 -10.05 -9.86 -11.23
CA ALA A 172 -11.23 -9.06 -10.91
C ALA A 172 -12.41 -9.39 -11.83
N ARG A 173 -12.16 -9.57 -13.12
CA ARG A 173 -13.18 -10.01 -14.09
C ARG A 173 -13.71 -11.42 -13.78
N GLU A 174 -12.81 -12.33 -13.40
CA GLU A 174 -13.18 -13.70 -12.99
C GLU A 174 -13.92 -13.69 -11.66
N ALA A 175 -13.45 -12.94 -10.67
CA ALA A 175 -14.06 -12.84 -9.36
C ALA A 175 -15.44 -12.15 -9.37
N LYS A 176 -15.70 -11.24 -10.32
CA LYS A 176 -17.07 -10.72 -10.55
C LYS A 176 -18.04 -11.80 -11.02
N LYS A 177 -17.54 -12.84 -11.69
CA LYS A 177 -18.33 -13.99 -12.15
C LYS A 177 -18.41 -15.08 -11.08
N ASP A 178 -17.29 -15.36 -10.42
CA ASP A 178 -17.17 -16.39 -9.39
C ASP A 178 -16.12 -16.03 -8.35
N LYS A 179 -16.57 -15.72 -7.13
CA LYS A 179 -15.68 -15.37 -6.01
C LYS A 179 -14.80 -16.54 -5.54
N SER A 180 -15.05 -17.76 -6.00
CA SER A 180 -14.23 -18.94 -5.60
C SER A 180 -12.80 -18.85 -6.12
N CYS A 181 -12.55 -18.13 -7.22
CA CYS A 181 -11.21 -17.91 -7.77
C CYS A 181 -10.28 -17.20 -6.77
N LEU A 182 -10.79 -16.33 -5.89
CA LEU A 182 -10.02 -15.63 -4.86
C LEU A 182 -9.48 -16.57 -3.77
N LYS A 183 -10.18 -17.71 -3.52
CA LYS A 183 -9.69 -18.70 -2.55
C LYS A 183 -8.40 -19.37 -3.01
N LYS A 184 -8.25 -19.62 -4.31
CA LYS A 184 -7.01 -20.18 -4.89
C LYS A 184 -5.85 -19.23 -4.73
N TYR A 185 -6.09 -17.92 -4.84
CA TYR A 185 -5.06 -16.90 -4.73
C TYR A 185 -4.55 -16.71 -3.29
N ARG A 186 -5.38 -16.94 -2.29
CA ARG A 186 -4.99 -16.89 -0.87
C ARG A 186 -4.13 -18.06 -0.43
N GLN A 187 -4.02 -19.12 -1.24
CA GLN A 187 -3.23 -20.33 -0.95
C GLN A 187 -1.86 -20.33 -1.63
N MET A 188 -1.57 -19.34 -2.49
CA MET A 188 -0.25 -19.09 -3.08
C MET A 188 0.57 -18.16 -2.20
#